data_aa2900e45d46d00d98a3c47b34d1bd2e
#
_entry.id   aa2900e45d46d00d98a3c47b34d1bd2e
#
_cell.length_a   1.000
_cell.length_b   1.000
_cell.length_c   1.000
_cell.angle_alpha   90.00
_cell.angle_beta   90.00
_cell.angle_gamma   90.00
#
_symmetry.space_group_name_H-M   'P 1'
#
loop_
_entity.id
_entity.type
_entity.pdbx_description
1 polymer ?
#
loop_
_entity_poly.entity_id
_entity_poly.type
_entity_poly.pdbx_seq_one_letter_code
_entity_poly.pdbx_strand_id
1 'polypeptide(L)'
;VKLGVVVPIELGHSGDPEWILEFARTAEKLGFDEISAVEHSVVVSNTGSAYPYSPTGKSHLPDDCDLPDPLELLSFVAGATTDLGLATGVLVLPNHHPVVLAKRLATLDRLSRGRVRICLGLGWMREEIEACGGDFDRRGKIADEAIAVMRALWAGTGPAGVDFDGEFFAFRGAHSWPKPHRETGVPLYIGGHSAAAARRAGRLGDGFQPLGLAGEDLDRAIGQMRRAAEAAGRDPGAVELVLGATLPRLDEARMDRARKLGAGRMVLSASPKAGSLSRVVDEMAACAERLGRV
;
A
#
# COMPACT_ATOMS: atom_id res chain seq x y z
N VAL A 1 -2.58 -9.73 15.35
CA VAL A 1 -2.40 -9.45 13.92
C VAL A 1 -3.64 -8.75 13.42
N LYS A 2 -3.49 -7.55 12.82
CA LYS A 2 -4.57 -6.79 12.20
C LYS A 2 -4.97 -7.43 10.87
N LEU A 3 -6.23 -7.27 10.46
CA LEU A 3 -6.75 -7.78 9.20
C LEU A 3 -7.19 -6.63 8.29
N GLY A 4 -6.61 -6.56 7.10
CA GLY A 4 -7.06 -5.70 6.03
C GLY A 4 -7.75 -6.51 4.92
N VAL A 5 -8.62 -5.88 4.16
CA VAL A 5 -9.23 -6.47 2.97
C VAL A 5 -8.96 -5.60 1.75
N VAL A 6 -8.56 -6.24 0.63
CA VAL A 6 -8.32 -5.54 -0.64
C VAL A 6 -9.65 -5.21 -1.29
N VAL A 7 -9.77 -3.99 -1.81
CA VAL A 7 -10.91 -3.61 -2.65
C VAL A 7 -10.90 -4.49 -3.90
N PRO A 8 -11.94 -5.28 -4.15
CA PRO A 8 -11.97 -6.27 -5.25
C PRO A 8 -12.27 -5.58 -6.59
N ILE A 9 -11.25 -4.95 -7.17
CA ILE A 9 -11.33 -4.19 -8.42
C ILE A 9 -11.73 -5.03 -9.63
N GLU A 10 -11.43 -6.32 -9.59
CA GLU A 10 -11.78 -7.29 -10.64
C GLU A 10 -13.29 -7.45 -10.83
N LEU A 11 -14.11 -6.93 -9.93
CA LEU A 11 -15.57 -6.90 -10.07
C LEU A 11 -16.07 -5.75 -10.95
N GLY A 12 -15.21 -4.77 -11.30
CA GLY A 12 -15.53 -3.67 -12.21
C GLY A 12 -16.51 -2.64 -11.65
N HIS A 13 -16.64 -2.51 -10.32
CA HIS A 13 -17.57 -1.59 -9.65
C HIS A 13 -16.91 -0.70 -8.60
N SER A 14 -15.59 -0.67 -8.55
CA SER A 14 -14.88 0.10 -7.53
C SER A 14 -15.05 1.63 -7.66
N GLY A 15 -15.47 2.11 -8.82
CA GLY A 15 -15.84 3.51 -9.07
C GLY A 15 -17.29 3.85 -8.73
N ASP A 16 -18.15 2.87 -8.42
CA ASP A 16 -19.53 3.11 -7.99
C ASP A 16 -19.57 3.53 -6.51
N PRO A 17 -20.12 4.73 -6.17
CA PRO A 17 -20.06 5.27 -4.82
C PRO A 17 -20.89 4.46 -3.81
N GLU A 18 -22.03 3.92 -4.18
CA GLU A 18 -22.86 3.11 -3.30
C GLU A 18 -22.16 1.78 -3.01
N TRP A 19 -21.61 1.16 -4.04
CA TRP A 19 -20.91 -0.11 -3.94
C TRP A 19 -19.68 -0.03 -3.02
N ILE A 20 -18.82 0.98 -3.24
CA ILE A 20 -17.61 1.11 -2.42
C ILE A 20 -17.91 1.45 -0.96
N LEU A 21 -18.96 2.25 -0.71
CA LEU A 21 -19.39 2.56 0.67
C LEU A 21 -20.02 1.35 1.35
N GLU A 22 -20.78 0.51 0.64
CA GLU A 22 -21.31 -0.73 1.19
C GLU A 22 -20.18 -1.68 1.56
N PHE A 23 -19.18 -1.87 0.67
CA PHE A 23 -18.00 -2.67 0.94
C PHE A 23 -17.23 -2.18 2.17
N ALA A 24 -16.92 -0.88 2.24
CA ALA A 24 -16.13 -0.31 3.32
C ALA A 24 -16.84 -0.38 4.68
N ARG A 25 -18.12 -0.03 4.73
CA ARG A 25 -18.94 -0.11 5.95
C ARG A 25 -19.13 -1.54 6.42
N THR A 26 -19.25 -2.48 5.49
CA THR A 26 -19.34 -3.90 5.82
C THR A 26 -18.00 -4.40 6.39
N ALA A 27 -16.87 -4.01 5.80
CA ALA A 27 -15.55 -4.33 6.36
C ALA A 27 -15.40 -3.80 7.80
N GLU A 28 -15.77 -2.54 8.04
CA GLU A 28 -15.74 -1.94 9.38
C GLU A 28 -16.64 -2.69 10.37
N LYS A 29 -17.89 -2.98 9.97
CA LYS A 29 -18.88 -3.71 10.79
C LYS A 29 -18.44 -5.13 11.16
N LEU A 30 -17.76 -5.82 10.23
CA LEU A 30 -17.22 -7.18 10.43
C LEU A 30 -15.86 -7.19 11.17
N GLY A 31 -15.41 -6.04 11.68
CA GLY A 31 -14.20 -5.93 12.48
C GLY A 31 -12.90 -6.07 11.68
N PHE A 32 -12.90 -5.81 10.37
CA PHE A 32 -11.65 -5.64 9.63
C PHE A 32 -10.99 -4.32 10.04
N ASP A 33 -9.68 -4.35 10.19
CA ASP A 33 -8.91 -3.21 10.67
C ASP A 33 -8.64 -2.17 9.58
N GLU A 34 -8.67 -2.55 8.29
CA GLU A 34 -8.44 -1.64 7.15
C GLU A 34 -8.99 -2.18 5.84
N ILE A 35 -9.20 -1.28 4.87
CA ILE A 35 -9.29 -1.63 3.45
C ILE A 35 -8.01 -1.21 2.73
N SER A 36 -7.70 -1.89 1.61
CA SER A 36 -6.52 -1.62 0.81
C SER A 36 -6.91 -1.40 -0.65
N ALA A 37 -6.65 -0.20 -1.16
CA ALA A 37 -6.85 0.15 -2.57
C ALA A 37 -5.56 -0.06 -3.36
N VAL A 38 -5.68 -0.45 -4.62
CA VAL A 38 -4.57 -0.63 -5.57
C VAL A 38 -4.53 0.53 -6.56
N GLU A 39 -3.43 0.69 -7.28
CA GLU A 39 -3.26 1.76 -8.26
C GLU A 39 -2.80 1.25 -9.62
N HIS A 40 -3.43 1.79 -10.65
CA HIS A 40 -2.89 2.02 -11.98
C HIS A 40 -3.40 3.38 -12.45
N SER A 41 -2.50 4.28 -12.83
CA SER A 41 -2.88 5.58 -13.39
C SER A 41 -3.46 5.44 -14.79
N VAL A 42 -2.91 4.50 -15.56
CA VAL A 42 -3.41 4.06 -16.87
C VAL A 42 -3.13 2.57 -17.05
N VAL A 43 -4.02 1.89 -17.75
CA VAL A 43 -3.77 0.53 -18.25
C VAL A 43 -3.36 0.64 -19.71
N VAL A 44 -2.21 0.06 -20.06
CA VAL A 44 -1.67 0.15 -21.43
C VAL A 44 -1.92 -1.17 -22.15
N SER A 45 -2.70 -1.10 -23.23
CA SER A 45 -2.96 -2.26 -24.10
C SER A 45 -1.67 -2.70 -24.80
N ASN A 46 -1.47 -4.00 -24.93
CA ASN A 46 -0.30 -4.58 -25.60
C ASN A 46 1.05 -4.11 -25.03
N THR A 47 1.14 -3.93 -23.70
CA THR A 47 2.37 -3.60 -23.02
C THR A 47 3.48 -4.63 -23.32
N GLY A 48 4.72 -4.16 -23.48
CA GLY A 48 5.92 -5.01 -23.52
C GLY A 48 6.38 -5.48 -22.14
N SER A 49 5.87 -4.85 -21.09
CA SER A 49 6.20 -5.17 -19.69
C SER A 49 5.52 -6.46 -19.24
N ALA A 50 6.29 -7.36 -18.60
CA ALA A 50 5.75 -8.60 -18.04
C ALA A 50 5.17 -8.37 -16.64
N TYR A 51 3.93 -8.83 -16.40
CA TYR A 51 3.31 -8.79 -15.08
C TYR A 51 3.97 -9.83 -14.15
N PRO A 52 4.62 -9.40 -13.06
CA PRO A 52 5.49 -10.28 -12.28
C PRO A 52 4.75 -11.30 -11.40
N TYR A 53 3.44 -11.16 -11.24
CA TYR A 53 2.63 -12.04 -10.39
C TYR A 53 1.79 -13.06 -11.20
N SER A 54 2.04 -13.16 -12.51
CA SER A 54 1.40 -14.12 -13.39
C SER A 54 2.45 -15.05 -14.02
N PRO A 55 2.23 -16.38 -14.04
CA PRO A 55 3.13 -17.30 -14.72
C PRO A 55 3.26 -17.05 -16.22
N THR A 56 2.25 -16.40 -16.82
CA THR A 56 2.23 -16.05 -18.25
C THR A 56 2.83 -14.69 -18.54
N GLY A 57 3.17 -13.91 -17.51
CA GLY A 57 3.60 -12.52 -17.64
C GLY A 57 2.49 -11.54 -18.08
N LYS A 58 1.24 -12.00 -18.21
CA LYS A 58 0.10 -11.16 -18.61
C LYS A 58 -0.63 -10.65 -17.38
N SER A 59 -0.99 -9.37 -17.39
CA SER A 59 -1.93 -8.80 -16.43
C SER A 59 -3.33 -9.37 -16.67
N HIS A 60 -4.11 -9.49 -15.62
CA HIS A 60 -5.51 -9.88 -15.67
C HIS A 60 -6.47 -8.68 -15.72
N LEU A 61 -5.93 -7.45 -15.61
CA LEU A 61 -6.73 -6.24 -15.70
C LEU A 61 -7.21 -6.05 -17.15
N PRO A 62 -8.52 -5.86 -17.38
CA PRO A 62 -9.03 -5.45 -18.67
C PRO A 62 -8.62 -4.01 -18.99
N ASP A 63 -8.56 -3.66 -20.27
CA ASP A 63 -8.14 -2.31 -20.71
C ASP A 63 -9.11 -1.21 -20.24
N ASP A 64 -10.36 -1.56 -20.00
CA ASP A 64 -11.45 -0.71 -19.50
C ASP A 64 -11.71 -0.90 -17.99
N CYS A 65 -10.72 -1.35 -17.24
CA CYS A 65 -10.84 -1.58 -15.82
C CYS A 65 -11.27 -0.30 -15.08
N ASP A 66 -12.41 -0.35 -14.42
CA ASP A 66 -12.90 0.74 -13.56
C ASP A 66 -12.09 0.76 -12.25
N LEU A 67 -10.96 1.47 -12.30
CA LEU A 67 -10.01 1.58 -11.21
C LEU A 67 -9.82 3.05 -10.79
N PRO A 68 -10.52 3.52 -9.76
CA PRO A 68 -10.36 4.88 -9.27
C PRO A 68 -8.96 5.15 -8.70
N ASP A 69 -8.53 6.41 -8.73
CA ASP A 69 -7.34 6.84 -7.98
C ASP A 69 -7.48 6.43 -6.51
N PRO A 70 -6.50 5.70 -5.94
CA PRO A 70 -6.62 5.14 -4.60
C PRO A 70 -6.73 6.21 -3.51
N LEU A 71 -6.12 7.40 -3.68
CA LEU A 71 -6.17 8.45 -2.66
C LEU A 71 -7.52 9.16 -2.67
N GLU A 72 -8.11 9.37 -3.85
CA GLU A 72 -9.47 9.94 -3.96
C GLU A 72 -10.51 8.94 -3.42
N LEU A 73 -10.40 7.67 -3.78
CA LEU A 73 -11.26 6.60 -3.25
C LEU A 73 -11.17 6.52 -1.73
N LEU A 74 -9.96 6.47 -1.17
CA LEU A 74 -9.76 6.40 0.28
C LEU A 74 -10.21 7.68 1.00
N SER A 75 -10.13 8.85 0.35
CA SER A 75 -10.66 10.10 0.89
C SER A 75 -12.18 10.06 0.98
N PHE A 76 -12.84 9.53 -0.04
CA PHE A 76 -14.29 9.34 -0.05
C PHE A 76 -14.76 8.37 1.04
N VAL A 77 -14.09 7.24 1.16
CA VAL A 77 -14.35 6.25 2.23
C VAL A 77 -14.07 6.82 3.62
N ALA A 78 -13.02 7.64 3.77
CA ALA A 78 -12.67 8.26 5.05
C ALA A 78 -13.81 9.09 5.65
N GLY A 79 -14.57 9.78 4.80
CA GLY A 79 -15.74 10.56 5.22
C GLY A 79 -16.95 9.73 5.64
N ALA A 80 -16.99 8.45 5.28
CA ALA A 80 -18.14 7.56 5.48
C ALA A 80 -17.89 6.44 6.51
N THR A 81 -16.68 6.36 7.07
CA THR A 81 -16.25 5.35 8.06
C THR A 81 -15.63 6.05 9.27
N THR A 82 -15.60 5.38 10.43
CA THR A 82 -15.14 5.98 11.70
C THR A 82 -13.76 5.47 12.10
N ASP A 83 -13.57 4.15 12.13
CA ASP A 83 -12.36 3.50 12.66
C ASP A 83 -11.57 2.73 11.60
N LEU A 84 -12.19 2.47 10.43
CA LEU A 84 -11.59 1.69 9.36
C LEU A 84 -10.30 2.33 8.86
N GLY A 85 -9.21 1.58 8.89
CA GLY A 85 -7.92 1.96 8.32
C GLY A 85 -7.99 2.09 6.79
N LEU A 86 -7.19 2.99 6.26
CA LEU A 86 -7.17 3.35 4.86
C LEU A 86 -5.77 3.05 4.30
N ALA A 87 -5.65 2.01 3.51
CA ALA A 87 -4.35 1.56 3.01
C ALA A 87 -4.27 1.53 1.48
N THR A 88 -3.05 1.59 0.97
CA THR A 88 -2.78 1.22 -0.42
C THR A 88 -2.03 -0.11 -0.51
N GLY A 89 -2.21 -0.83 -1.58
CA GLY A 89 -1.54 -2.11 -1.77
C GLY A 89 -1.32 -2.51 -3.23
N VAL A 90 -0.56 -1.70 -3.98
CA VAL A 90 0.34 -0.59 -3.65
C VAL A 90 -0.10 0.74 -4.28
N LEU A 91 0.50 1.86 -3.83
CA LEU A 91 0.56 3.12 -4.57
C LEU A 91 1.86 3.09 -5.39
N VAL A 92 1.77 3.39 -6.68
CA VAL A 92 2.92 3.32 -7.62
C VAL A 92 3.73 4.62 -7.53
N LEU A 93 4.69 4.67 -6.61
CA LEU A 93 5.42 5.90 -6.28
C LEU A 93 6.02 6.63 -7.50
N PRO A 94 6.58 5.96 -8.53
CA PRO A 94 7.11 6.65 -9.71
C PRO A 94 6.08 7.42 -10.56
N ASN A 95 4.78 7.16 -10.39
CA ASN A 95 3.72 7.89 -11.08
C ASN A 95 3.44 9.26 -10.45
N HIS A 96 4.06 9.59 -9.30
CA HIS A 96 3.76 10.77 -8.51
C HIS A 96 4.96 11.69 -8.29
N HIS A 97 4.72 12.99 -8.34
CA HIS A 97 5.70 13.98 -7.87
C HIS A 97 5.67 14.02 -6.32
N PRO A 98 6.80 13.80 -5.61
CA PRO A 98 6.81 13.61 -4.15
C PRO A 98 6.32 14.80 -3.34
N VAL A 99 6.51 16.04 -3.83
CA VAL A 99 6.01 17.24 -3.14
C VAL A 99 4.48 17.28 -3.15
N VAL A 100 3.86 16.95 -4.28
CA VAL A 100 2.40 16.88 -4.43
C VAL A 100 1.86 15.71 -3.61
N LEU A 101 2.51 14.56 -3.70
CA LEU A 101 2.11 13.36 -2.95
C LEU A 101 2.21 13.60 -1.45
N ALA A 102 3.28 14.23 -0.95
CA ALA A 102 3.41 14.58 0.47
C ALA A 102 2.23 15.41 0.97
N LYS A 103 1.77 16.39 0.17
CA LYS A 103 0.60 17.23 0.47
C LYS A 103 -0.68 16.38 0.54
N ARG A 104 -0.93 15.56 -0.47
CA ARG A 104 -2.15 14.72 -0.56
C ARG A 104 -2.23 13.75 0.61
N LEU A 105 -1.13 13.04 0.91
CA LEU A 105 -1.05 12.07 2.00
C LEU A 105 -1.24 12.74 3.38
N ALA A 106 -0.60 13.88 3.63
CA ALA A 106 -0.78 14.62 4.88
C ALA A 106 -2.23 15.12 5.04
N THR A 107 -2.87 15.53 3.95
CA THR A 107 -4.26 15.96 3.96
C THR A 107 -5.20 14.79 4.30
N LEU A 108 -5.05 13.66 3.61
CA LEU A 108 -5.86 12.47 3.86
C LEU A 108 -5.66 11.95 5.29
N ASP A 109 -4.40 11.88 5.75
CA ASP A 109 -4.09 11.44 7.11
C ASP A 109 -4.71 12.37 8.17
N ARG A 110 -4.68 13.69 7.94
CA ARG A 110 -5.30 14.67 8.83
C ARG A 110 -6.83 14.54 8.88
N LEU A 111 -7.47 14.44 7.72
CA LEU A 111 -8.93 14.32 7.59
C LEU A 111 -9.44 12.98 8.14
N SER A 112 -8.66 11.93 7.99
CA SER A 112 -8.99 10.60 8.52
C SER A 112 -8.55 10.38 9.98
N ARG A 113 -7.97 11.40 10.64
CA ARG A 113 -7.48 11.30 12.03
C ARG A 113 -6.41 10.22 12.24
N GLY A 114 -5.48 10.08 11.27
CA GLY A 114 -4.35 9.17 11.38
C GLY A 114 -4.65 7.72 11.00
N ARG A 115 -5.73 7.46 10.26
CA ARG A 115 -6.09 6.09 9.80
C ARG A 115 -5.34 5.63 8.56
N VAL A 116 -4.46 6.46 7.99
CA VAL A 116 -3.77 6.18 6.73
C VAL A 116 -2.53 5.32 6.93
N ARG A 117 -2.31 4.39 6.00
CA ARG A 117 -1.09 3.59 5.83
C ARG A 117 -0.81 3.41 4.34
N ILE A 118 0.31 3.87 3.87
CA ILE A 118 0.64 3.84 2.44
C ILE A 118 1.68 2.77 2.15
N CYS A 119 1.30 1.76 1.40
CA CYS A 119 2.25 0.80 0.84
C CYS A 119 2.68 1.27 -0.55
N LEU A 120 3.95 1.60 -0.68
CA LEU A 120 4.58 2.12 -1.88
C LEU A 120 5.14 0.96 -2.73
N GLY A 121 4.76 0.90 -3.99
CA GLY A 121 5.37 0.06 -5.01
C GLY A 121 6.20 0.87 -5.99
N LEU A 122 7.07 0.20 -6.74
CA LEU A 122 7.85 0.87 -7.80
C LEU A 122 7.25 0.69 -9.20
N GLY A 123 6.13 -0.02 -9.31
CA GLY A 123 5.52 -0.35 -10.58
C GLY A 123 6.30 -1.40 -11.38
N TRP A 124 5.57 -2.14 -12.18
CA TRP A 124 6.09 -3.17 -13.09
C TRP A 124 5.94 -2.78 -14.56
N MET A 125 4.96 -1.93 -14.87
CA MET A 125 4.62 -1.49 -16.22
C MET A 125 5.44 -0.23 -16.56
N ARG A 126 6.43 -0.39 -17.44
CA ARG A 126 7.28 0.70 -17.92
C ARG A 126 6.44 1.79 -18.58
N GLU A 127 5.54 1.37 -19.42
CA GLU A 127 4.71 2.26 -20.26
C GLU A 127 3.82 3.17 -19.43
N GLU A 128 3.28 2.68 -18.31
CA GLU A 128 2.52 3.48 -17.36
C GLU A 128 3.40 4.54 -16.69
N ILE A 129 4.56 4.13 -16.18
CA ILE A 129 5.50 5.03 -15.49
C ILE A 129 5.96 6.13 -16.44
N GLU A 130 6.31 5.78 -17.69
CA GLU A 130 6.76 6.73 -18.70
C GLU A 130 5.62 7.67 -19.16
N ALA A 131 4.38 7.16 -19.26
CA ALA A 131 3.19 7.97 -19.52
C ALA A 131 2.92 9.01 -18.41
N CYS A 132 3.25 8.68 -17.16
CA CYS A 132 3.20 9.60 -16.01
C CYS A 132 4.40 10.55 -15.92
N GLY A 133 5.35 10.48 -16.87
CA GLY A 133 6.57 11.31 -16.88
C GLY A 133 7.70 10.76 -16.00
N GLY A 134 7.55 9.56 -15.48
CA GLY A 134 8.57 8.89 -14.64
C GLY A 134 9.69 8.25 -15.47
N ASP A 135 10.83 8.02 -14.83
CA ASP A 135 11.97 7.28 -15.39
C ASP A 135 11.98 5.85 -14.83
N PHE A 136 11.59 4.91 -15.67
CA PHE A 136 11.50 3.49 -15.26
C PHE A 136 12.84 2.92 -14.82
N ASP A 137 13.93 3.26 -15.49
CA ASP A 137 15.24 2.66 -15.23
C ASP A 137 15.87 3.19 -13.94
N ARG A 138 15.60 4.46 -13.58
CA ARG A 138 16.07 5.09 -12.35
C ARG A 138 15.03 5.09 -11.23
N ARG A 139 13.83 4.50 -11.43
CA ARG A 139 12.72 4.55 -10.46
C ARG A 139 13.08 4.16 -9.03
N GLY A 140 14.06 3.25 -8.86
CA GLY A 140 14.53 2.84 -7.54
C GLY A 140 15.22 3.96 -6.77
N LYS A 141 16.14 4.69 -7.41
CA LYS A 141 16.84 5.83 -6.79
C LYS A 141 15.89 7.00 -6.58
N ILE A 142 15.07 7.29 -7.58
CA ILE A 142 14.04 8.33 -7.51
C ILE A 142 13.09 8.09 -6.34
N ALA A 143 12.65 6.84 -6.13
CA ALA A 143 11.78 6.48 -5.03
C ALA A 143 12.45 6.64 -3.65
N ASP A 144 13.73 6.29 -3.51
CA ASP A 144 14.47 6.47 -2.27
C ASP A 144 14.52 7.97 -1.90
N GLU A 145 14.79 8.84 -2.88
CA GLU A 145 14.81 10.29 -2.69
C GLU A 145 13.40 10.87 -2.48
N ALA A 146 12.39 10.38 -3.20
CA ALA A 146 11.00 10.79 -3.02
C ALA A 146 10.49 10.54 -1.59
N ILE A 147 10.84 9.40 -0.98
CA ILE A 147 10.53 9.12 0.43
C ILE A 147 11.20 10.14 1.35
N ALA A 148 12.46 10.50 1.08
CA ALA A 148 13.18 11.51 1.87
C ALA A 148 12.52 12.90 1.73
N VAL A 149 12.12 13.30 0.52
CA VAL A 149 11.38 14.55 0.24
C VAL A 149 10.09 14.61 1.06
N MET A 150 9.27 13.55 1.01
CA MET A 150 8.00 13.51 1.74
C MET A 150 8.23 13.66 3.24
N ARG A 151 9.18 12.91 3.81
CA ARG A 151 9.50 12.99 5.25
C ARG A 151 10.03 14.37 5.65
N ALA A 152 10.91 14.97 4.84
CA ALA A 152 11.42 16.32 5.10
C ALA A 152 10.28 17.35 5.14
N LEU A 153 9.36 17.31 4.18
CA LEU A 153 8.21 18.20 4.14
C LEU A 153 7.26 18.01 5.33
N TRP A 154 7.08 16.80 5.82
CA TRP A 154 6.24 16.52 7.00
C TRP A 154 6.90 16.99 8.30
N ALA A 155 8.20 16.78 8.46
CA ALA A 155 8.95 17.16 9.65
C ALA A 155 9.20 18.67 9.78
N GLY A 156 9.32 19.39 8.65
CA GLY A 156 9.69 20.80 8.63
C GLY A 156 8.59 21.72 9.15
N THR A 157 8.78 22.31 10.32
CA THR A 157 7.83 23.22 10.99
C THR A 157 8.42 24.63 11.24
N GLY A 158 9.71 24.81 11.00
CA GLY A 158 10.43 26.06 11.26
C GLY A 158 10.05 27.20 10.29
N PRO A 159 10.31 28.47 10.69
CA PRO A 159 9.92 29.65 9.90
C PRO A 159 10.69 29.78 8.58
N ALA A 160 11.86 29.16 8.46
CA ALA A 160 12.65 29.17 7.23
C ALA A 160 12.11 28.20 6.15
N GLY A 161 11.18 27.33 6.52
CA GLY A 161 10.74 26.25 5.64
C GLY A 161 11.76 25.11 5.53
N VAL A 162 11.59 24.27 4.52
CA VAL A 162 12.42 23.12 4.22
C VAL A 162 13.25 23.39 2.97
N ASP A 163 14.55 23.20 3.10
CA ASP A 163 15.45 23.08 1.94
C ASP A 163 15.69 21.59 1.65
N PHE A 164 15.70 21.25 0.38
CA PHE A 164 16.07 19.92 -0.08
C PHE A 164 16.96 20.04 -1.31
N ASP A 165 18.02 19.26 -1.37
CA ASP A 165 19.03 19.30 -2.41
C ASP A 165 19.47 17.86 -2.76
N GLY A 166 18.69 17.22 -3.63
CA GLY A 166 18.89 15.84 -4.06
C GLY A 166 19.36 15.74 -5.52
N GLU A 167 19.53 14.51 -5.99
CA GLU A 167 19.86 14.21 -7.39
C GLU A 167 18.67 14.48 -8.32
N PHE A 168 17.45 14.23 -7.84
CA PHE A 168 16.21 14.28 -8.63
C PHE A 168 15.27 15.42 -8.23
N PHE A 169 15.31 15.83 -6.98
CA PHE A 169 14.43 16.87 -6.45
C PHE A 169 15.23 17.91 -5.69
N ALA A 170 14.95 19.19 -5.97
CA ALA A 170 15.55 20.30 -5.24
C ALA A 170 14.55 21.43 -5.05
N PHE A 171 14.53 22.04 -3.86
CA PHE A 171 13.72 23.22 -3.54
C PHE A 171 14.27 23.93 -2.30
N ARG A 172 13.86 25.18 -2.11
CA ARG A 172 14.30 26.03 -0.99
C ARG A 172 13.09 26.67 -0.31
N GLY A 173 13.15 26.79 1.02
CA GLY A 173 12.16 27.49 1.83
C GLY A 173 10.73 26.94 1.71
N ALA A 174 10.55 25.65 1.44
CA ALA A 174 9.23 25.08 1.19
C ALA A 174 8.44 24.89 2.48
N HIS A 175 7.20 25.38 2.50
CA HIS A 175 6.23 25.14 3.58
C HIS A 175 5.09 24.26 3.06
N SER A 176 4.86 23.12 3.71
CA SER A 176 3.76 22.21 3.39
C SER A 176 2.85 21.98 4.59
N TRP A 177 1.63 22.45 4.51
CA TRP A 177 0.56 22.30 5.51
C TRP A 177 -0.73 21.81 4.84
N PRO A 178 -1.59 20.98 5.51
CA PRO A 178 -1.43 20.53 6.90
C PRO A 178 -0.27 19.56 7.06
N LYS A 179 0.19 19.39 8.29
CA LYS A 179 1.06 18.28 8.66
C LYS A 179 0.22 17.02 8.84
N PRO A 180 0.79 15.82 8.70
CA PRO A 180 0.13 14.57 9.08
C PRO A 180 -0.46 14.64 10.49
N HIS A 181 -1.41 13.77 10.76
CA HIS A 181 -2.01 13.65 12.09
C HIS A 181 -0.99 13.14 13.11
N ARG A 182 -0.11 12.22 12.70
CA ARG A 182 0.99 11.69 13.50
C ARG A 182 2.23 12.57 13.34
N GLU A 183 2.91 12.87 14.44
CA GLU A 183 4.16 13.65 14.42
C GLU A 183 5.27 12.96 13.61
N THR A 184 5.28 11.61 13.58
CA THR A 184 6.25 10.81 12.82
C THR A 184 5.99 10.81 11.30
N GLY A 185 4.92 11.44 10.86
CA GLY A 185 4.48 11.43 9.46
C GLY A 185 3.50 10.31 9.13
N VAL A 186 3.13 10.19 7.87
CA VAL A 186 2.30 9.09 7.36
C VAL A 186 3.14 7.82 7.30
N PRO A 187 2.69 6.68 7.83
CA PRO A 187 3.42 5.43 7.74
C PRO A 187 3.62 4.99 6.28
N LEU A 188 4.88 4.82 5.86
CA LEU A 188 5.27 4.42 4.51
C LEU A 188 5.81 2.99 4.52
N TYR A 189 5.05 2.07 3.97
CA TYR A 189 5.43 0.68 3.81
C TYR A 189 5.99 0.45 2.40
N ILE A 190 6.83 -0.55 2.25
CA ILE A 190 7.40 -0.90 0.94
C ILE A 190 6.80 -2.22 0.49
N GLY A 191 6.16 -2.20 -0.67
CA GLY A 191 5.64 -3.38 -1.34
C GLY A 191 6.62 -3.95 -2.36
N GLY A 192 6.56 -5.26 -2.56
CA GLY A 192 7.32 -5.94 -3.62
C GLY A 192 8.03 -7.21 -3.19
N HIS A 193 8.43 -8.00 -4.18
CA HIS A 193 9.01 -9.34 -4.01
C HIS A 193 10.53 -9.38 -4.23
N SER A 194 11.14 -8.27 -4.70
CA SER A 194 12.56 -8.25 -5.03
C SER A 194 13.45 -8.03 -3.81
N ALA A 195 14.71 -8.49 -3.90
CA ALA A 195 15.73 -8.20 -2.90
C ALA A 195 15.94 -6.69 -2.70
N ALA A 196 15.75 -5.88 -3.75
CA ALA A 196 15.83 -4.42 -3.67
C ALA A 196 14.68 -3.83 -2.84
N ALA A 197 13.45 -4.35 -3.01
CA ALA A 197 12.30 -3.96 -2.20
C ALA A 197 12.51 -4.30 -0.72
N ALA A 198 12.98 -5.51 -0.41
CA ALA A 198 13.30 -5.92 0.96
C ALA A 198 14.34 -5.01 1.61
N ARG A 199 15.46 -4.72 0.90
CA ARG A 199 16.49 -3.80 1.42
C ARG A 199 15.96 -2.37 1.61
N ARG A 200 15.12 -1.87 0.69
CA ARG A 200 14.49 -0.54 0.83
C ARG A 200 13.58 -0.50 2.04
N ALA A 201 12.76 -1.55 2.25
CA ALA A 201 11.91 -1.65 3.42
C ALA A 201 12.71 -1.56 4.72
N GLY A 202 13.82 -2.29 4.84
CA GLY A 202 14.70 -2.21 6.00
C GLY A 202 15.30 -0.83 6.21
N ARG A 203 15.81 -0.20 5.15
CA ARG A 203 16.46 1.12 5.26
C ARG A 203 15.48 2.27 5.47
N LEU A 204 14.34 2.26 4.80
CA LEU A 204 13.47 3.42 4.66
C LEU A 204 12.00 3.17 5.05
N GLY A 205 11.52 1.92 5.07
CA GLY A 205 10.11 1.63 5.31
C GLY A 205 9.74 1.61 6.80
N ASP A 206 8.49 1.94 7.10
CA ASP A 206 7.87 1.68 8.40
C ASP A 206 7.27 0.26 8.44
N GLY A 207 7.16 -0.38 7.26
CA GLY A 207 6.78 -1.77 7.10
C GLY A 207 7.22 -2.36 5.77
N PHE A 208 7.07 -3.68 5.65
CA PHE A 208 7.37 -4.46 4.46
C PHE A 208 6.20 -5.36 4.09
N GLN A 209 5.75 -5.27 2.85
CA GLN A 209 4.70 -6.13 2.27
C GLN A 209 5.30 -6.95 1.12
N PRO A 210 5.85 -8.17 1.41
CA PRO A 210 6.46 -9.06 0.42
C PRO A 210 5.40 -9.72 -0.45
N LEU A 211 4.97 -9.02 -1.50
CA LEU A 211 3.91 -9.46 -2.40
C LEU A 211 4.28 -10.76 -3.11
N GLY A 212 3.37 -11.75 -3.09
CA GLY A 212 3.50 -13.00 -3.82
C GLY A 212 4.56 -13.98 -3.32
N LEU A 213 5.29 -13.67 -2.23
CA LEU A 213 6.31 -14.55 -1.67
C LEU A 213 5.74 -15.54 -0.66
N ALA A 214 6.31 -16.76 -0.66
CA ALA A 214 5.98 -17.80 0.31
C ALA A 214 7.23 -18.68 0.58
N GLY A 215 7.19 -19.50 1.65
CA GLY A 215 8.25 -20.45 1.99
C GLY A 215 9.61 -19.77 2.13
N GLU A 216 10.65 -20.42 1.60
CA GLU A 216 12.04 -19.96 1.70
C GLU A 216 12.30 -18.59 1.06
N ASP A 217 11.56 -18.25 -0.01
CA ASP A 217 11.69 -16.93 -0.64
C ASP A 217 11.18 -15.81 0.26
N LEU A 218 10.09 -16.06 0.99
CA LEU A 218 9.58 -15.16 2.01
C LEU A 218 10.58 -15.01 3.16
N ASP A 219 11.11 -16.13 3.68
CA ASP A 219 12.08 -16.11 4.77
C ASP A 219 13.36 -15.36 4.37
N ARG A 220 13.83 -15.57 3.13
CA ARG A 220 14.96 -14.84 2.56
C ARG A 220 14.72 -13.35 2.47
N ALA A 221 13.54 -12.94 2.00
CA ALA A 221 13.17 -11.53 1.88
C ALA A 221 13.08 -10.85 3.25
N ILE A 222 12.47 -11.50 4.25
CA ILE A 222 12.42 -11.01 5.64
C ILE A 222 13.84 -10.88 6.20
N GLY A 223 14.71 -11.87 6.00
CA GLY A 223 16.10 -11.82 6.43
C GLY A 223 16.88 -10.67 5.76
N GLN A 224 16.64 -10.39 4.48
CA GLN A 224 17.25 -9.26 3.78
C GLN A 224 16.77 -7.92 4.32
N MET A 225 15.48 -7.79 4.61
CA MET A 225 14.90 -6.59 5.21
C MET A 225 15.51 -6.32 6.58
N ARG A 226 15.60 -7.33 7.46
CA ARG A 226 16.17 -7.20 8.80
C ARG A 226 17.63 -6.76 8.76
N ARG A 227 18.47 -7.43 7.96
CA ARG A 227 19.90 -7.03 7.79
C ARG A 227 20.06 -5.63 7.25
N ALA A 228 19.17 -5.20 6.34
CA ALA A 228 19.22 -3.83 5.81
C ALA A 228 18.78 -2.78 6.84
N ALA A 229 17.86 -3.10 7.74
CA ALA A 229 17.50 -2.25 8.86
C ALA A 229 18.67 -2.10 9.84
N GLU A 230 19.29 -3.21 10.26
CA GLU A 230 20.47 -3.23 11.13
C GLU A 230 21.62 -2.39 10.54
N ALA A 231 21.95 -2.61 9.27
CA ALA A 231 22.99 -1.87 8.56
C ALA A 231 22.71 -0.37 8.43
N ALA A 232 21.43 0.03 8.51
CA ALA A 232 20.99 1.42 8.54
C ALA A 232 20.85 1.99 9.97
N GLY A 233 21.27 1.26 11.01
CA GLY A 233 21.15 1.66 12.40
C GLY A 233 19.71 1.69 12.92
N ARG A 234 18.79 0.95 12.28
CA ARG A 234 17.39 0.87 12.66
C ARG A 234 17.08 -0.46 13.36
N ASP A 235 16.14 -0.45 14.27
CA ASP A 235 15.60 -1.68 14.87
C ASP A 235 14.82 -2.47 13.79
N PRO A 236 15.23 -3.71 13.45
CA PRO A 236 14.50 -4.56 12.52
C PRO A 236 13.07 -4.90 12.99
N GLY A 237 12.84 -4.91 14.30
CA GLY A 237 11.54 -5.14 14.91
C GLY A 237 10.55 -3.97 14.73
N ALA A 238 11.07 -2.77 14.44
CA ALA A 238 10.24 -1.60 14.14
C ALA A 238 9.67 -1.60 12.71
N VAL A 239 10.14 -2.51 11.82
CA VAL A 239 9.61 -2.65 10.46
C VAL A 239 8.46 -3.67 10.47
N GLU A 240 7.22 -3.18 10.46
CA GLU A 240 6.03 -4.06 10.51
C GLU A 240 5.96 -4.96 9.26
N LEU A 241 5.85 -6.26 9.48
CA LEU A 241 5.65 -7.22 8.39
C LEU A 241 4.15 -7.36 8.07
N VAL A 242 3.81 -7.24 6.79
CA VAL A 242 2.45 -7.41 6.25
C VAL A 242 2.43 -8.62 5.34
N LEU A 243 1.61 -9.62 5.64
CA LEU A 243 1.47 -10.83 4.81
C LEU A 243 0.15 -10.84 4.05
N GLY A 244 0.12 -11.54 2.93
CA GLY A 244 -1.08 -11.71 2.10
C GLY A 244 -1.73 -13.09 2.28
N ALA A 245 -3.06 -13.14 2.15
CA ALA A 245 -3.83 -14.37 2.01
C ALA A 245 -5.13 -14.08 1.22
N THR A 246 -5.95 -15.12 1.01
CA THR A 246 -7.33 -14.93 0.53
C THR A 246 -8.31 -15.17 1.67
N LEU A 247 -9.44 -14.47 1.67
CA LEU A 247 -10.49 -14.58 2.68
C LEU A 247 -10.89 -16.03 2.99
N PRO A 248 -11.16 -16.90 1.96
CA PRO A 248 -11.55 -18.27 2.24
C PRO A 248 -10.45 -19.16 2.85
N ARG A 249 -9.18 -18.76 2.67
CA ARG A 249 -8.04 -19.57 3.12
C ARG A 249 -7.46 -19.15 4.45
N LEU A 250 -7.89 -18.02 5.00
CA LEU A 250 -7.40 -17.57 6.30
C LEU A 250 -8.08 -18.37 7.41
N ASP A 251 -7.26 -19.04 8.20
CA ASP A 251 -7.63 -19.83 9.36
C ASP A 251 -6.66 -19.54 10.53
N GLU A 252 -6.95 -20.09 11.71
CA GLU A 252 -6.11 -19.86 12.89
C GLU A 252 -4.68 -20.40 12.73
N ALA A 253 -4.49 -21.49 11.98
CA ALA A 253 -3.15 -22.04 11.70
C ALA A 253 -2.30 -21.05 10.87
N ARG A 254 -2.91 -20.36 9.89
CA ARG A 254 -2.23 -19.30 9.12
C ARG A 254 -1.99 -18.06 9.96
N MET A 255 -2.93 -17.70 10.83
CA MET A 255 -2.73 -16.61 11.78
C MET A 255 -1.57 -16.88 12.72
N ASP A 256 -1.45 -18.11 13.25
CA ASP A 256 -0.34 -18.52 14.10
C ASP A 256 1.00 -18.50 13.35
N ARG A 257 1.01 -18.95 12.09
CA ARG A 257 2.19 -18.83 11.24
C ARG A 257 2.60 -17.38 11.03
N ALA A 258 1.64 -16.50 10.76
CA ALA A 258 1.89 -15.06 10.62
C ALA A 258 2.48 -14.46 11.90
N ARG A 259 1.91 -14.80 13.08
CA ARG A 259 2.45 -14.39 14.40
C ARG A 259 3.89 -14.88 14.61
N LYS A 260 4.19 -16.14 14.27
CA LYS A 260 5.55 -16.72 14.38
C LYS A 260 6.57 -16.04 13.48
N LEU A 261 6.15 -15.53 12.30
CA LEU A 261 7.00 -14.75 11.41
C LEU A 261 7.18 -13.30 11.89
N GLY A 262 6.41 -12.87 12.89
CA GLY A 262 6.41 -11.50 13.39
C GLY A 262 5.55 -10.55 12.57
N ALA A 263 4.54 -11.06 11.85
CA ALA A 263 3.64 -10.21 11.10
C ALA A 263 2.69 -9.45 12.05
N GLY A 264 2.64 -8.13 11.89
CA GLY A 264 1.68 -7.27 12.58
C GLY A 264 0.33 -7.23 11.87
N ARG A 265 0.31 -7.61 10.58
CA ARG A 265 -0.88 -7.45 9.72
C ARG A 265 -0.97 -8.55 8.66
N MET A 266 -2.22 -8.86 8.28
CA MET A 266 -2.52 -9.63 7.07
C MET A 266 -3.49 -8.85 6.19
N VAL A 267 -3.22 -8.82 4.88
CA VAL A 267 -4.08 -8.20 3.88
C VAL A 267 -4.69 -9.29 3.01
N LEU A 268 -6.01 -9.31 2.93
CA LEU A 268 -6.79 -10.40 2.36
C LEU A 268 -7.49 -9.98 1.08
N SER A 269 -7.35 -10.76 0.04
CA SER A 269 -8.15 -10.61 -1.18
C SER A 269 -9.35 -11.56 -1.16
N ALA A 270 -10.42 -11.18 -1.84
CA ALA A 270 -11.51 -12.08 -2.15
C ALA A 270 -11.02 -13.28 -2.99
N SER A 271 -11.80 -14.33 -3.05
CA SER A 271 -11.50 -15.42 -3.97
C SER A 271 -11.72 -14.98 -5.42
N PRO A 272 -10.92 -15.47 -6.39
CA PRO A 272 -11.16 -15.19 -7.82
C PRO A 272 -12.55 -15.64 -8.33
N LYS A 273 -13.28 -16.40 -7.52
CA LYS A 273 -14.60 -16.90 -7.83
C LYS A 273 -15.75 -16.11 -7.18
N ALA A 274 -15.44 -15.08 -6.41
CA ALA A 274 -16.48 -14.31 -5.72
C ALA A 274 -17.51 -13.73 -6.71
N GLY A 275 -17.07 -13.07 -7.79
CA GLY A 275 -17.90 -12.66 -8.92
C GLY A 275 -18.98 -11.63 -8.60
N SER A 276 -19.21 -11.26 -7.33
CA SER A 276 -20.15 -10.22 -6.91
C SER A 276 -19.81 -9.69 -5.51
N LEU A 277 -20.26 -8.47 -5.19
CA LEU A 277 -20.08 -7.88 -3.87
C LEU A 277 -20.72 -8.74 -2.76
N SER A 278 -21.93 -9.26 -2.99
CA SER A 278 -22.60 -10.14 -2.02
C SER A 278 -21.74 -11.33 -1.64
N ARG A 279 -21.12 -11.99 -2.61
CA ARG A 279 -20.20 -13.12 -2.31
C ARG A 279 -18.92 -12.69 -1.61
N VAL A 280 -18.38 -11.53 -1.94
CA VAL A 280 -17.24 -10.96 -1.18
C VAL A 280 -17.62 -10.70 0.26
N VAL A 281 -18.81 -10.13 0.50
CA VAL A 281 -19.37 -9.91 1.84
C VAL A 281 -19.55 -11.25 2.59
N ASP A 282 -20.07 -12.28 1.91
CA ASP A 282 -20.20 -13.63 2.51
C ASP A 282 -18.82 -14.21 2.88
N GLU A 283 -17.81 -14.07 2.02
CA GLU A 283 -16.43 -14.50 2.32
C GLU A 283 -15.84 -13.73 3.51
N MET A 284 -16.09 -12.41 3.59
CA MET A 284 -15.65 -11.57 4.70
C MET A 284 -16.32 -11.99 6.01
N ALA A 285 -17.63 -12.20 6.01
CA ALA A 285 -18.40 -12.64 7.18
C ALA A 285 -17.93 -14.02 7.67
N ALA A 286 -17.80 -14.99 6.76
CA ALA A 286 -17.29 -16.31 7.09
C ALA A 286 -15.83 -16.29 7.60
N CYS A 287 -14.99 -15.37 7.11
CA CYS A 287 -13.64 -15.16 7.61
C CYS A 287 -13.65 -14.60 9.04
N ALA A 288 -14.47 -13.57 9.29
CA ALA A 288 -14.61 -12.93 10.59
C ALA A 288 -15.14 -13.93 11.64
N GLU A 289 -16.14 -14.72 11.30
CA GLU A 289 -16.69 -15.79 12.16
C GLU A 289 -15.63 -16.85 12.51
N ARG A 290 -14.89 -17.37 11.51
CA ARG A 290 -13.81 -18.36 11.76
C ARG A 290 -12.73 -17.86 12.72
N LEU A 291 -12.52 -16.56 12.79
CA LEU A 291 -11.52 -15.92 13.64
C LEU A 291 -12.11 -15.31 14.91
N GLY A 292 -13.41 -15.54 15.18
CA GLY A 292 -14.10 -15.08 16.40
C GLY A 292 -14.13 -13.55 16.52
N ARG A 293 -14.27 -12.83 15.41
CA ARG A 293 -14.36 -11.35 15.38
C ARG A 293 -15.80 -10.82 15.45
N VAL A 294 -16.77 -11.67 15.11
CA VAL A 294 -18.21 -11.42 15.16
C VAL A 294 -18.93 -12.62 15.74
#